data_9e7f735d8ac9b8cfdaaae71b3ccef3aa
#
_entry.id   9e7f735d8ac9b8cfdaaae71b3ccef3aa
#
_cell.length_a   1.000
_cell.length_b   1.000
_cell.length_c   1.000
_cell.angle_alpha   90.00
_cell.angle_beta   90.00
_cell.angle_gamma   90.00
#
_symmetry.space_group_name_H-M   'P 1'
#
loop_
_entity.id
_entity.type
_entity.pdbx_description
1 polymer ?
#
loop_
_entity_poly.entity_id
_entity_poly.type
_entity_poly.pdbx_seq_one_letter_code
_entity_poly.pdbx_strand_id
1 'polypeptide(L)'
;MAFRPLVRRAKFRQSQRVTELRTSPPPGPVDTGTRRLHPAWIVAGVGFIALLGAAAFRSVPSVLLDPLHEEFGWSHGTIGAAVSLNLLLYGLISPFAAALMDRFGIRRVVACALVLVAAGSGLTVFMTQPWHLVATWGLLVGIGVGSMSMPFVATITGRWFVRQRGLVTGVLTAAGATGQLIFLPLVSAVAHAHGWRVPSVIVSGVALAVVPLVLLFIRDFPSDVGVSAYGAEPGSTAGLRVPASGGATRALTVLATIARTPGFWLLAGGFAICGASTNGLVGTHFVSAAHDHGMPPTTAASLLALVGIFDVAGTIFSGWLTDRADPRYLLVGYYTLRGLSLLILPSLFAPDTQPTMWVFIIFYGLDWIATVPPTVLLCRELFGADGPVAFGWVFASHQIGSAIAATGAGVIRDLQGSYNLAWYIAGALCAAAALMSATIRRHP
;
A
#
# COMPACT_ATOMS: atom_id res chain seq x y z
N MET A 1 12.32 -67.68 47.55
CA MET A 1 11.50 -67.30 48.75
C MET A 1 11.33 -65.83 48.79
N ALA A 2 10.05 -65.36 48.83
CA ALA A 2 9.52 -64.08 49.22
C ALA A 2 9.71 -62.86 48.28
N PHE A 3 8.79 -62.73 47.35
CA PHE A 3 8.40 -61.50 46.69
C PHE A 3 6.97 -61.12 47.08
N ARG A 4 6.78 -60.01 47.79
CA ARG A 4 5.63 -59.11 47.96
C ARG A 4 5.85 -58.30 49.24
N PRO A 5 5.60 -56.93 49.28
CA PRO A 5 4.48 -56.21 48.71
C PRO A 5 4.85 -54.76 48.21
N LEU A 6 4.51 -54.42 47.03
CA LEU A 6 4.60 -53.01 46.51
C LEU A 6 3.33 -52.46 45.80
N VAL A 7 2.20 -53.13 45.92
CA VAL A 7 0.97 -52.78 45.19
C VAL A 7 -0.03 -51.96 46.02
N ARG A 8 0.20 -51.71 47.30
CA ARG A 8 -0.81 -51.00 48.13
C ARG A 8 -0.64 -49.52 48.34
N ARG A 9 0.45 -48.86 47.79
CA ARG A 9 0.64 -47.42 47.96
C ARG A 9 0.24 -46.57 46.72
N ALA A 10 -0.09 -47.19 45.61
CA ALA A 10 -0.46 -46.44 44.38
C ALA A 10 -1.96 -46.05 44.31
N LYS A 11 -2.85 -46.78 45.00
CA LYS A 11 -4.30 -46.49 44.97
C LYS A 11 -4.76 -45.41 45.93
N PHE A 12 -3.98 -44.96 46.87
CA PHE A 12 -4.38 -43.94 47.86
C PHE A 12 -4.05 -42.51 47.38
N ARG A 13 -3.12 -42.35 46.42
CA ARG A 13 -2.79 -41.03 45.86
C ARG A 13 -3.67 -40.63 44.66
N GLN A 14 -4.40 -41.53 44.06
CA GLN A 14 -5.29 -41.25 42.93
C GLN A 14 -6.67 -40.74 43.35
N SER A 15 -7.09 -41.07 44.60
CA SER A 15 -8.35 -40.61 45.18
C SER A 15 -8.33 -39.15 45.66
N GLN A 16 -7.16 -38.59 46.02
CA GLN A 16 -7.06 -37.20 46.45
C GLN A 16 -6.96 -36.21 45.28
N ARG A 17 -6.49 -36.64 44.09
CA ARG A 17 -6.46 -35.75 42.91
C ARG A 17 -7.80 -35.57 42.21
N VAL A 18 -8.79 -36.37 42.46
CA VAL A 18 -10.13 -36.28 41.84
C VAL A 18 -11.04 -35.32 42.63
N THR A 19 -10.72 -35.03 43.90
CA THR A 19 -11.53 -34.14 44.75
C THR A 19 -11.13 -32.66 44.62
N GLU A 20 -9.92 -32.36 44.13
CA GLU A 20 -9.45 -30.96 43.91
C GLU A 20 -9.88 -30.37 42.58
N LEU A 21 -10.49 -31.15 41.67
CA LEU A 21 -10.94 -30.67 40.34
C LEU A 21 -12.41 -30.21 40.32
N ARG A 22 -13.06 -30.03 41.46
CA ARG A 22 -14.50 -29.69 41.51
C ARG A 22 -14.88 -28.39 42.21
N THR A 23 -13.95 -27.45 42.37
CA THR A 23 -14.31 -26.10 42.82
C THR A 23 -13.60 -25.04 42.02
N SER A 24 -13.80 -25.05 40.69
CA SER A 24 -13.68 -23.80 39.94
C SER A 24 -14.89 -22.94 40.29
N PRO A 25 -14.72 -21.72 40.76
CA PRO A 25 -15.87 -20.83 40.95
C PRO A 25 -16.61 -20.68 39.62
N PRO A 26 -17.95 -20.52 39.63
CA PRO A 26 -18.73 -20.29 38.42
C PRO A 26 -18.14 -19.09 37.70
N PRO A 27 -18.12 -19.11 36.36
CA PRO A 27 -17.68 -17.93 35.58
C PRO A 27 -18.49 -16.73 36.08
N GLY A 28 -17.78 -15.71 36.56
CA GLY A 28 -18.38 -14.45 36.98
C GLY A 28 -19.29 -13.90 35.87
N PRO A 29 -20.24 -13.03 36.21
CA PRO A 29 -21.20 -12.50 35.26
C PRO A 29 -20.42 -11.99 34.06
N VAL A 30 -20.82 -12.44 32.85
CA VAL A 30 -20.32 -11.92 31.59
C VAL A 30 -20.59 -10.42 31.62
N ASP A 31 -19.54 -9.65 31.73
CA ASP A 31 -19.61 -8.20 31.71
C ASP A 31 -20.22 -7.78 30.35
N THR A 32 -21.52 -7.53 30.37
CA THR A 32 -22.28 -6.95 29.28
C THR A 32 -21.99 -5.45 29.14
N GLY A 33 -20.79 -5.04 29.59
CA GLY A 33 -20.28 -3.68 29.43
C GLY A 33 -20.33 -3.30 27.96
N THR A 34 -21.01 -2.19 27.69
CA THR A 34 -21.11 -1.45 26.43
C THR A 34 -19.99 -1.83 25.46
N ARG A 35 -20.32 -2.31 24.26
CA ARG A 35 -19.37 -2.68 23.20
C ARG A 35 -18.51 -1.47 22.86
N ARG A 36 -17.51 -1.21 23.67
CA ARG A 36 -16.48 -0.20 23.34
C ARG A 36 -15.76 -0.66 22.10
N LEU A 37 -15.68 0.23 21.13
CA LEU A 37 -14.96 -0.01 19.89
C LEU A 37 -13.53 -0.43 20.23
N HIS A 38 -13.08 -1.58 19.72
CA HIS A 38 -11.72 -2.06 19.99
C HIS A 38 -10.69 -1.03 19.51
N PRO A 39 -9.66 -0.67 20.29
CA PRO A 39 -8.67 0.35 19.94
C PRO A 39 -8.01 0.16 18.55
N ALA A 40 -7.91 -1.07 18.06
CA ALA A 40 -7.42 -1.38 16.73
C ALA A 40 -8.17 -0.61 15.63
N TRP A 41 -9.50 -0.47 15.76
CA TRP A 41 -10.31 0.27 14.77
C TRP A 41 -10.09 1.78 14.81
N ILE A 42 -9.76 2.32 15.99
CA ILE A 42 -9.38 3.74 16.14
C ILE A 42 -8.04 3.98 15.42
N VAL A 43 -7.05 3.10 15.65
CA VAL A 43 -5.75 3.18 14.99
C VAL A 43 -5.88 3.03 13.47
N ALA A 44 -6.71 2.10 13.01
CA ALA A 44 -6.99 1.92 11.57
C ALA A 44 -7.71 3.16 10.98
N GLY A 45 -8.70 3.73 11.67
CA GLY A 45 -9.42 4.92 11.23
C GLY A 45 -8.52 6.15 11.10
N VAL A 46 -7.67 6.40 12.10
CA VAL A 46 -6.69 7.50 12.03
C VAL A 46 -5.61 7.21 10.98
N GLY A 47 -5.18 5.95 10.83
CA GLY A 47 -4.31 5.53 9.74
C GLY A 47 -4.92 5.79 8.36
N PHE A 48 -6.22 5.51 8.19
CA PHE A 48 -6.97 5.82 6.97
C PHE A 48 -6.98 7.32 6.66
N ILE A 49 -7.27 8.16 7.66
CA ILE A 49 -7.25 9.63 7.53
C ILE A 49 -5.85 10.14 7.14
N ALA A 50 -4.79 9.57 7.74
CA ALA A 50 -3.42 9.94 7.41
C ALA A 50 -3.05 9.57 5.97
N LEU A 51 -3.46 8.39 5.50
CA LEU A 51 -3.25 7.93 4.11
C LEU A 51 -4.09 8.74 3.11
N LEU A 52 -5.33 9.08 3.47
CA LEU A 52 -6.20 9.93 2.68
C LEU A 52 -5.58 11.32 2.51
N GLY A 53 -5.10 11.93 3.60
CA GLY A 53 -4.37 13.20 3.56
C GLY A 53 -3.11 13.12 2.71
N ALA A 54 -2.31 12.03 2.84
CA ALA A 54 -1.13 11.82 2.02
C ALA A 54 -1.46 11.69 0.52
N ALA A 55 -2.63 11.19 0.14
CA ALA A 55 -3.05 11.09 -1.25
C ALA A 55 -3.31 12.46 -1.90
N ALA A 56 -3.70 13.48 -1.12
CA ALA A 56 -3.86 14.85 -1.61
C ALA A 56 -2.57 15.39 -2.25
N PHE A 57 -1.42 15.07 -1.66
CA PHE A 57 -0.11 15.51 -2.16
C PHE A 57 0.30 14.86 -3.47
N ARG A 58 -0.18 13.65 -3.74
CA ARG A 58 0.09 12.94 -4.99
C ARG A 58 -0.67 13.53 -6.17
N SER A 59 -1.76 14.24 -5.91
CA SER A 59 -2.60 14.88 -6.92
C SER A 59 -2.09 16.26 -7.35
N VAL A 60 -1.26 16.91 -6.52
CA VAL A 60 -0.80 18.28 -6.73
C VAL A 60 0.09 18.45 -7.99
N PRO A 61 1.04 17.56 -8.35
CA PRO A 61 1.94 17.78 -9.47
C PRO A 61 1.26 17.94 -10.80
N SER A 62 0.27 17.10 -11.08
CA SER A 62 -0.44 17.13 -12.35
C SER A 62 -1.20 18.44 -12.57
N VAL A 63 -1.52 19.15 -11.48
CA VAL A 63 -2.23 20.44 -11.54
C VAL A 63 -1.25 21.61 -11.56
N LEU A 64 -0.02 21.46 -11.07
CA LEU A 64 0.94 22.56 -10.95
C LEU A 64 1.89 22.69 -12.16
N LEU A 65 1.96 21.71 -13.06
CA LEU A 65 2.91 21.68 -14.18
C LEU A 65 2.78 22.94 -15.04
N ASP A 66 1.61 23.20 -15.58
CA ASP A 66 1.36 24.32 -16.48
C ASP A 66 1.45 25.68 -15.77
N PRO A 67 0.83 25.90 -14.59
CA PRO A 67 0.97 27.15 -13.85
C PRO A 67 2.42 27.51 -13.49
N LEU A 68 3.27 26.52 -13.18
CA LEU A 68 4.68 26.78 -12.88
C LEU A 68 5.49 27.10 -14.14
N HIS A 69 5.17 26.45 -15.27
CA HIS A 69 5.75 26.77 -16.56
C HIS A 69 5.41 28.19 -16.98
N GLU A 70 4.14 28.60 -16.86
CA GLU A 70 3.65 29.92 -17.22
C GLU A 70 4.24 31.04 -16.35
N GLU A 71 4.33 30.83 -15.02
CA GLU A 71 4.79 31.87 -14.08
C GLU A 71 6.32 32.03 -14.10
N PHE A 72 7.07 30.92 -14.14
CA PHE A 72 8.53 30.95 -13.98
C PHE A 72 9.30 30.70 -15.27
N GLY A 73 8.65 30.28 -16.35
CA GLY A 73 9.31 29.90 -17.61
C GLY A 73 10.14 28.61 -17.50
N TRP A 74 9.93 27.80 -16.44
CA TRP A 74 10.69 26.55 -16.27
C TRP A 74 10.25 25.51 -17.27
N SER A 75 11.21 24.75 -17.82
CA SER A 75 10.86 23.67 -18.74
C SER A 75 10.08 22.56 -18.04
N HIS A 76 9.18 21.92 -18.77
CA HIS A 76 8.43 20.75 -18.29
C HIS A 76 9.36 19.62 -17.81
N GLY A 77 10.54 19.47 -18.45
CA GLY A 77 11.59 18.54 -18.01
C GLY A 77 12.14 18.86 -16.61
N THR A 78 12.34 20.15 -16.31
CA THR A 78 12.82 20.61 -14.99
C THR A 78 11.77 20.33 -13.89
N ILE A 79 10.50 20.63 -14.17
CA ILE A 79 9.41 20.36 -13.24
C ILE A 79 9.21 18.84 -13.10
N GLY A 80 9.27 18.11 -14.21
CA GLY A 80 9.19 16.66 -14.27
C GLY A 80 10.27 15.95 -13.48
N ALA A 81 11.48 16.52 -13.40
CA ALA A 81 12.58 15.97 -12.59
C ALA A 81 12.26 15.97 -11.09
N ALA A 82 11.59 17.03 -10.59
CA ALA A 82 11.15 17.08 -9.20
C ALA A 82 10.06 16.01 -8.90
N VAL A 83 9.13 15.84 -9.85
CA VAL A 83 8.09 14.79 -9.77
C VAL A 83 8.73 13.40 -9.80
N SER A 84 9.68 13.16 -10.70
CA SER A 84 10.37 11.87 -10.81
C SER A 84 11.15 11.54 -9.54
N LEU A 85 11.84 12.52 -8.94
CA LEU A 85 12.52 12.34 -7.66
C LEU A 85 11.53 11.98 -6.55
N ASN A 86 10.37 12.65 -6.49
CA ASN A 86 9.32 12.34 -5.53
C ASN A 86 8.85 10.88 -5.65
N LEU A 87 8.52 10.43 -6.86
CA LEU A 87 8.07 9.06 -7.13
C LEU A 87 9.14 8.02 -6.79
N LEU A 88 10.40 8.30 -7.12
CA LEU A 88 11.52 7.43 -6.77
C LEU A 88 11.67 7.30 -5.25
N LEU A 89 11.63 8.42 -4.53
CA LEU A 89 11.72 8.43 -3.07
C LEU A 89 10.51 7.76 -2.42
N TYR A 90 9.32 7.92 -2.99
CA TYR A 90 8.11 7.22 -2.55
C TYR A 90 8.31 5.70 -2.47
N GLY A 91 8.98 5.12 -3.45
CA GLY A 91 9.32 3.70 -3.44
C GLY A 91 10.49 3.35 -2.53
N LEU A 92 11.61 4.02 -2.71
CA LEU A 92 12.88 3.67 -2.04
C LEU A 92 12.88 3.95 -0.53
N ILE A 93 12.13 4.95 -0.06
CA ILE A 93 12.03 5.27 1.38
C ILE A 93 11.18 4.23 2.13
N SER A 94 10.26 3.56 1.45
CA SER A 94 9.33 2.60 2.04
C SER A 94 9.94 1.56 2.98
N PRO A 95 10.97 0.78 2.60
CA PRO A 95 11.57 -0.21 3.49
C PRO A 95 12.28 0.41 4.70
N PHE A 96 12.87 1.59 4.52
CA PHE A 96 13.51 2.32 5.61
C PHE A 96 12.47 2.87 6.58
N ALA A 97 11.35 3.38 6.09
CA ALA A 97 10.24 3.85 6.91
C ALA A 97 9.66 2.71 7.77
N ALA A 98 9.48 1.51 7.22
CA ALA A 98 9.06 0.33 7.97
C ALA A 98 10.03 0.01 9.11
N ALA A 99 11.34 0.00 8.83
CA ALA A 99 12.37 -0.24 9.83
C ALA A 99 12.45 0.87 10.90
N LEU A 100 12.19 2.12 10.51
CA LEU A 100 12.10 3.25 11.45
C LEU A 100 10.84 3.14 12.32
N MET A 101 9.70 2.70 11.76
CA MET A 101 8.47 2.43 12.52
C MET A 101 8.66 1.31 13.54
N ASP A 102 9.47 0.30 13.22
CA ASP A 102 9.82 -0.76 14.16
C ASP A 102 10.67 -0.24 15.33
N ARG A 103 11.60 0.66 15.06
CA ARG A 103 12.52 1.22 16.07
C ARG A 103 11.90 2.35 16.90
N PHE A 104 11.28 3.33 16.25
CA PHE A 104 10.80 4.58 16.87
C PHE A 104 9.30 4.59 17.13
N GLY A 105 8.57 3.61 16.59
CA GLY A 105 7.12 3.51 16.63
C GLY A 105 6.45 4.17 15.42
N ILE A 106 5.24 3.68 15.11
CA ILE A 106 4.40 4.21 14.02
C ILE A 106 4.07 5.68 14.27
N ARG A 107 3.66 6.00 15.50
CA ARG A 107 3.19 7.31 15.92
C ARG A 107 4.19 8.43 15.58
N ARG A 108 5.46 8.25 15.95
CA ARG A 108 6.51 9.26 15.73
C ARG A 108 6.89 9.38 14.26
N VAL A 109 7.07 8.26 13.59
CA VAL A 109 7.48 8.23 12.17
C VAL A 109 6.42 8.89 11.29
N VAL A 110 5.14 8.57 11.50
CA VAL A 110 4.03 9.16 10.73
C VAL A 110 3.86 10.65 11.05
N ALA A 111 3.98 11.07 12.31
CA ALA A 111 3.94 12.48 12.67
C ALA A 111 5.07 13.27 11.99
N CYS A 112 6.31 12.77 12.04
CA CYS A 112 7.45 13.38 11.32
C CYS A 112 7.22 13.42 9.81
N ALA A 113 6.70 12.34 9.22
CA ALA A 113 6.37 12.28 7.80
C ALA A 113 5.35 13.36 7.40
N LEU A 114 4.27 13.53 8.17
CA LEU A 114 3.27 14.57 7.95
C LEU A 114 3.84 15.98 8.08
N VAL A 115 4.75 16.21 9.05
CA VAL A 115 5.45 17.49 9.20
C VAL A 115 6.36 17.76 7.99
N LEU A 116 7.10 16.75 7.50
CA LEU A 116 7.92 16.89 6.28
C LEU A 116 7.07 17.24 5.07
N VAL A 117 5.94 16.58 4.92
CA VAL A 117 4.98 16.86 3.85
C VAL A 117 4.44 18.27 3.96
N ALA A 118 4.01 18.68 5.16
CA ALA A 118 3.51 20.03 5.39
C ALA A 118 4.56 21.11 5.13
N ALA A 119 5.78 20.90 5.62
CA ALA A 119 6.90 21.81 5.38
C ALA A 119 7.26 21.87 3.88
N GLY A 120 7.38 20.73 3.21
CA GLY A 120 7.67 20.68 1.77
C GLY A 120 6.61 21.40 0.95
N SER A 121 5.32 21.13 1.19
CA SER A 121 4.22 21.79 0.48
C SER A 121 4.12 23.28 0.81
N GLY A 122 4.23 23.65 2.10
CA GLY A 122 4.15 25.05 2.52
C GLY A 122 5.33 25.90 2.01
N LEU A 123 6.55 25.37 2.06
CA LEU A 123 7.74 26.06 1.54
C LEU A 123 7.73 26.23 0.02
N THR A 124 7.00 25.40 -0.71
CA THR A 124 6.84 25.55 -2.17
C THR A 124 6.29 26.93 -2.54
N VAL A 125 5.46 27.53 -1.68
CA VAL A 125 4.87 28.86 -1.93
C VAL A 125 5.94 29.96 -2.09
N PHE A 126 7.10 29.79 -1.47
CA PHE A 126 8.21 30.76 -1.48
C PHE A 126 9.27 30.44 -2.54
N MET A 127 9.04 29.46 -3.41
CA MET A 127 10.03 29.09 -4.43
C MET A 127 10.19 30.17 -5.48
N THR A 128 11.44 30.37 -5.91
CA THR A 128 11.84 31.31 -6.95
C THR A 128 12.82 30.69 -7.94
N GLN A 129 13.37 29.52 -7.60
CA GLN A 129 14.36 28.81 -8.40
C GLN A 129 13.93 27.34 -8.57
N PRO A 130 14.27 26.69 -9.71
CA PRO A 130 13.89 25.31 -9.96
C PRO A 130 14.35 24.32 -8.88
N TRP A 131 15.54 24.53 -8.31
CA TRP A 131 16.06 23.66 -7.26
C TRP A 131 15.24 23.72 -5.95
N HIS A 132 14.54 24.85 -5.68
CA HIS A 132 13.60 24.94 -4.56
C HIS A 132 12.48 23.90 -4.72
N LEU A 133 11.93 23.73 -5.93
CA LEU A 133 10.92 22.72 -6.22
C LEU A 133 11.46 21.30 -5.99
N VAL A 134 12.69 21.02 -6.44
CA VAL A 134 13.36 19.74 -6.24
C VAL A 134 13.55 19.47 -4.74
N ALA A 135 14.00 20.45 -3.96
CA ALA A 135 14.24 20.32 -2.54
C ALA A 135 12.94 20.19 -1.73
N THR A 136 11.94 21.01 -2.01
CA THR A 136 10.68 21.03 -1.24
C THR A 136 9.77 19.89 -1.67
N TRP A 137 9.45 19.83 -2.94
CA TRP A 137 8.47 18.89 -3.47
C TRP A 137 9.07 17.53 -3.80
N GLY A 138 10.23 17.52 -4.47
CA GLY A 138 10.93 16.29 -4.78
C GLY A 138 11.40 15.57 -3.51
N LEU A 139 12.20 16.24 -2.68
CA LEU A 139 12.86 15.60 -1.55
C LEU A 139 11.98 15.57 -0.29
N LEU A 140 11.54 16.71 0.27
CA LEU A 140 10.82 16.73 1.55
C LEU A 140 9.47 16.03 1.45
N VAL A 141 8.66 16.36 0.46
CA VAL A 141 7.37 15.68 0.25
C VAL A 141 7.59 14.22 -0.13
N GLY A 142 8.56 13.90 -1.00
CA GLY A 142 8.89 12.54 -1.41
C GLY A 142 9.25 11.63 -0.23
N ILE A 143 10.11 12.08 0.68
CA ILE A 143 10.47 11.33 1.91
C ILE A 143 9.24 11.19 2.81
N GLY A 144 8.46 12.26 3.00
CA GLY A 144 7.28 12.25 3.85
C GLY A 144 6.23 11.25 3.35
N VAL A 145 5.84 11.33 2.08
CA VAL A 145 4.84 10.44 1.48
C VAL A 145 5.36 9.00 1.41
N GLY A 146 6.65 8.81 1.06
CA GLY A 146 7.29 7.49 1.06
C GLY A 146 7.25 6.81 2.43
N SER A 147 7.37 7.60 3.51
CA SER A 147 7.27 7.09 4.88
C SER A 147 5.83 6.66 5.27
N MET A 148 4.81 7.13 4.55
CA MET A 148 3.40 6.75 4.74
C MET A 148 2.87 5.89 3.59
N SER A 149 3.74 5.17 2.91
CA SER A 149 3.40 4.29 1.81
C SER A 149 2.84 2.93 2.29
N MET A 150 2.72 1.97 1.41
CA MET A 150 2.15 0.64 1.68
C MET A 150 2.74 -0.10 2.90
N PRO A 151 4.05 0.00 3.24
CA PRO A 151 4.58 -0.58 4.48
C PRO A 151 3.95 -0.04 5.77
N PHE A 152 3.46 1.20 5.77
CA PHE A 152 2.69 1.73 6.89
C PHE A 152 1.39 0.94 7.10
N VAL A 153 0.67 0.64 6.01
CA VAL A 153 -0.51 -0.23 6.02
C VAL A 153 -0.16 -1.60 6.57
N ALA A 154 0.90 -2.23 6.05
CA ALA A 154 1.37 -3.54 6.48
C ALA A 154 1.75 -3.55 7.97
N THR A 155 2.34 -2.48 8.47
CA THR A 155 2.74 -2.35 9.88
C THR A 155 1.53 -2.24 10.80
N ILE A 156 0.53 -1.40 10.47
CA ILE A 156 -0.72 -1.30 11.25
C ILE A 156 -1.42 -2.65 11.28
N THR A 157 -1.71 -3.22 10.10
CA THR A 157 -2.48 -4.46 10.01
C THR A 157 -1.74 -5.62 10.65
N GLY A 158 -0.42 -5.65 10.53
CA GLY A 158 0.44 -6.64 11.13
C GLY A 158 0.45 -6.63 12.66
N ARG A 159 0.42 -5.47 13.30
CA ARG A 159 0.49 -5.32 14.76
C ARG A 159 -0.87 -5.37 15.43
N TRP A 160 -1.89 -4.76 14.82
CA TRP A 160 -3.18 -4.52 15.47
C TRP A 160 -4.25 -5.55 15.14
N PHE A 161 -4.09 -6.34 14.05
CA PHE A 161 -5.11 -7.27 13.58
C PHE A 161 -4.56 -8.68 13.41
N VAL A 162 -5.29 -9.67 13.94
CA VAL A 162 -5.16 -11.10 13.64
C VAL A 162 -6.32 -11.51 12.76
N ARG A 163 -7.53 -11.16 13.17
CA ARG A 163 -8.77 -11.37 12.41
C ARG A 163 -9.05 -10.17 11.50
N GLN A 164 -9.57 -10.39 10.32
CA GLN A 164 -9.93 -9.37 9.31
C GLN A 164 -8.74 -8.53 8.82
N ARG A 165 -7.53 -9.10 8.90
CA ARG A 165 -6.30 -8.39 8.51
C ARG A 165 -6.31 -8.00 7.04
N GLY A 166 -6.73 -8.91 6.14
CA GLY A 166 -6.83 -8.65 4.71
C GLY A 166 -7.83 -7.53 4.42
N LEU A 167 -9.02 -7.59 5.03
CA LEU A 167 -10.03 -6.53 4.88
C LEU A 167 -9.49 -5.16 5.29
N VAL A 168 -8.85 -5.07 6.46
CA VAL A 168 -8.29 -3.80 6.95
C VAL A 168 -7.15 -3.32 6.05
N THR A 169 -6.31 -4.25 5.55
CA THR A 169 -5.29 -3.91 4.55
C THR A 169 -5.93 -3.32 3.30
N GLY A 170 -6.98 -3.95 2.77
CA GLY A 170 -7.73 -3.45 1.61
C GLY A 170 -8.31 -2.06 1.84
N VAL A 171 -8.98 -1.84 2.97
CA VAL A 171 -9.57 -0.53 3.32
C VAL A 171 -8.50 0.55 3.44
N LEU A 172 -7.40 0.27 4.14
CA LEU A 172 -6.30 1.24 4.29
C LEU A 172 -5.61 1.53 2.96
N THR A 173 -5.44 0.53 2.10
CA THR A 173 -4.85 0.69 0.77
C THR A 173 -5.75 1.54 -0.13
N ALA A 174 -7.07 1.31 -0.09
CA ALA A 174 -8.05 2.08 -0.86
C ALA A 174 -8.08 3.56 -0.46
N ALA A 175 -7.62 3.95 0.74
CA ALA A 175 -7.54 5.35 1.15
C ALA A 175 -6.71 6.20 0.16
N GLY A 176 -5.67 5.62 -0.44
CA GLY A 176 -4.83 6.30 -1.44
C GLY A 176 -5.60 6.66 -2.70
N ALA A 177 -6.34 5.71 -3.26
CA ALA A 177 -7.18 5.92 -4.44
C ALA A 177 -8.35 6.87 -4.14
N THR A 178 -9.04 6.67 -3.00
CA THR A 178 -10.11 7.56 -2.54
C THR A 178 -9.64 9.00 -2.39
N GLY A 179 -8.44 9.19 -1.84
CA GLY A 179 -7.88 10.53 -1.69
C GLY A 179 -7.60 11.20 -3.03
N GLN A 180 -7.07 10.50 -4.02
CA GLN A 180 -6.86 11.05 -5.35
C GLN A 180 -8.19 11.47 -6.01
N LEU A 181 -9.23 10.64 -5.90
CA LEU A 181 -10.56 10.95 -6.44
C LEU A 181 -11.16 12.22 -5.83
N ILE A 182 -10.98 12.44 -4.53
CA ILE A 182 -11.52 13.59 -3.82
C ILE A 182 -10.66 14.85 -4.08
N PHE A 183 -9.35 14.72 -3.89
CA PHE A 183 -8.46 15.88 -3.85
C PHE A 183 -8.05 16.39 -5.24
N LEU A 184 -7.96 15.54 -6.26
CA LEU A 184 -7.55 15.99 -7.59
C LEU A 184 -8.51 17.01 -8.19
N PRO A 185 -9.84 16.80 -8.23
CA PRO A 185 -10.77 17.81 -8.70
C PRO A 185 -10.77 19.07 -7.84
N LEU A 186 -10.72 18.89 -6.50
CA LEU A 186 -10.72 20.01 -5.56
C LEU A 186 -9.47 20.90 -5.73
N VAL A 187 -8.29 20.29 -5.78
CA VAL A 187 -7.02 20.99 -5.99
C VAL A 187 -7.01 21.72 -7.33
N SER A 188 -7.50 21.05 -8.39
CA SER A 188 -7.60 21.66 -9.72
C SER A 188 -8.53 22.86 -9.73
N ALA A 189 -9.74 22.76 -9.17
CA ALA A 189 -10.70 23.84 -9.09
C ALA A 189 -10.14 25.04 -8.30
N VAL A 190 -9.49 24.80 -7.16
CA VAL A 190 -8.88 25.86 -6.35
C VAL A 190 -7.69 26.50 -7.06
N ALA A 191 -6.87 25.71 -7.75
CA ALA A 191 -5.73 26.24 -8.50
C ALA A 191 -6.16 27.16 -9.65
N HIS A 192 -7.22 26.79 -10.37
CA HIS A 192 -7.79 27.63 -11.42
C HIS A 192 -8.40 28.93 -10.89
N ALA A 193 -9.07 28.89 -9.72
CA ALA A 193 -9.74 30.05 -9.16
C ALA A 193 -8.79 31.01 -8.42
N HIS A 194 -7.75 30.50 -7.75
CA HIS A 194 -6.94 31.28 -6.79
C HIS A 194 -5.42 31.15 -7.01
N GLY A 195 -5.02 30.49 -8.10
CA GLY A 195 -3.62 30.20 -8.41
C GLY A 195 -3.05 29.03 -7.60
N TRP A 196 -1.92 28.51 -8.06
CA TRP A 196 -1.31 27.27 -7.56
C TRP A 196 -0.80 27.34 -6.11
N ARG A 197 -0.56 28.54 -5.57
CA ARG A 197 -0.08 28.69 -4.19
C ARG A 197 -1.12 28.30 -3.15
N VAL A 198 -2.40 28.58 -3.42
CA VAL A 198 -3.49 28.29 -2.49
C VAL A 198 -3.67 26.80 -2.22
N PRO A 199 -3.72 25.92 -3.22
CA PRO A 199 -3.69 24.46 -3.01
C PRO A 199 -2.50 24.01 -2.17
N SER A 200 -1.30 24.54 -2.38
CA SER A 200 -0.10 24.18 -1.63
C SER A 200 -0.25 24.49 -0.13
N VAL A 201 -0.84 25.65 0.20
CA VAL A 201 -1.14 26.04 1.60
C VAL A 201 -2.23 25.16 2.20
N ILE A 202 -3.32 24.88 1.48
CA ILE A 202 -4.41 24.01 1.95
C ILE A 202 -3.86 22.62 2.29
N VAL A 203 -3.10 22.07 1.39
CA VAL A 203 -2.48 20.74 1.52
C VAL A 203 -1.53 20.71 2.73
N SER A 204 -0.70 21.75 2.91
CA SER A 204 0.15 21.91 4.09
C SER A 204 -0.69 21.96 5.39
N GLY A 205 -1.76 22.73 5.39
CA GLY A 205 -2.67 22.86 6.53
C GLY A 205 -3.37 21.53 6.89
N VAL A 206 -3.83 20.78 5.89
CA VAL A 206 -4.44 19.45 6.09
C VAL A 206 -3.44 18.49 6.73
N ALA A 207 -2.19 18.45 6.24
CA ALA A 207 -1.17 17.60 6.85
C ALA A 207 -0.92 17.96 8.31
N LEU A 208 -0.77 19.26 8.62
CA LEU A 208 -0.57 19.70 9.99
C LEU A 208 -1.78 19.39 10.89
N ALA A 209 -3.01 19.49 10.37
CA ALA A 209 -4.22 19.15 11.13
C ALA A 209 -4.32 17.65 11.47
N VAL A 210 -3.72 16.77 10.66
CA VAL A 210 -3.68 15.32 10.94
C VAL A 210 -2.62 14.96 11.99
N VAL A 211 -1.57 15.76 12.17
CA VAL A 211 -0.50 15.48 13.15
C VAL A 211 -1.05 15.26 14.57
N PRO A 212 -1.86 16.16 15.14
CA PRO A 212 -2.42 15.95 16.49
C PRO A 212 -3.30 14.70 16.57
N LEU A 213 -4.06 14.35 15.53
CA LEU A 213 -4.84 13.10 15.49
C LEU A 213 -3.94 11.87 15.60
N VAL A 214 -2.84 11.85 14.84
CA VAL A 214 -1.83 10.79 14.89
C VAL A 214 -1.19 10.72 16.29
N LEU A 215 -0.80 11.85 16.85
CA LEU A 215 -0.15 11.90 18.17
C LEU A 215 -1.08 11.50 19.31
N LEU A 216 -2.37 11.74 19.22
CA LEU A 216 -3.35 11.44 20.27
C LEU A 216 -3.89 10.03 20.18
N PHE A 217 -4.17 9.53 18.99
CA PHE A 217 -4.93 8.29 18.79
C PHE A 217 -4.11 7.12 18.27
N ILE A 218 -3.03 7.33 17.51
CA ILE A 218 -2.17 6.21 17.12
C ILE A 218 -1.35 5.74 18.32
N ARG A 219 -1.35 4.43 18.55
CA ARG A 219 -0.49 3.72 19.49
C ARG A 219 0.37 2.72 18.72
N ASP A 220 1.57 2.49 19.19
CA ASP A 220 2.55 1.68 18.46
C ASP A 220 2.22 0.18 18.52
N PHE A 221 1.72 -0.28 19.67
CA PHE A 221 1.34 -1.66 19.90
C PHE A 221 0.05 -1.76 20.71
N PRO A 222 -0.74 -2.86 20.54
CA PRO A 222 -1.90 -3.14 21.37
C PRO A 222 -1.57 -3.20 22.86
N SER A 223 -0.40 -3.76 23.21
CA SER A 223 0.09 -3.84 24.58
C SER A 223 0.28 -2.48 25.26
N ASP A 224 0.52 -1.40 24.50
CA ASP A 224 0.69 -0.04 25.04
C ASP A 224 -0.61 0.50 25.67
N VAL A 225 -1.74 -0.08 25.35
CA VAL A 225 -3.08 0.25 25.89
C VAL A 225 -3.73 -0.94 26.60
N GLY A 226 -2.95 -1.95 26.95
CA GLY A 226 -3.40 -3.09 27.77
C GLY A 226 -4.37 -4.05 27.05
N VAL A 227 -4.39 -4.06 25.70
CA VAL A 227 -5.24 -4.97 24.92
C VAL A 227 -4.41 -5.91 24.06
N SER A 228 -5.00 -7.04 23.66
CA SER A 228 -4.45 -7.93 22.64
C SER A 228 -4.72 -7.37 21.23
N ALA A 229 -4.05 -7.89 20.20
CA ALA A 229 -4.41 -7.59 18.81
C ALA A 229 -5.85 -8.07 18.53
N TYR A 230 -6.59 -7.34 17.68
CA TYR A 230 -7.97 -7.66 17.37
C TYR A 230 -8.11 -9.08 16.80
N GLY A 231 -8.90 -9.91 17.48
CA GLY A 231 -9.12 -11.31 17.12
C GLY A 231 -7.98 -12.26 17.51
N ALA A 232 -7.04 -11.84 18.37
CA ALA A 232 -6.03 -12.72 18.95
C ALA A 232 -6.65 -13.61 20.04
N GLU A 233 -6.19 -14.86 20.12
CA GLU A 233 -6.56 -15.77 21.20
C GLU A 233 -5.95 -15.34 22.55
N PRO A 234 -6.60 -15.65 23.67
CA PRO A 234 -6.04 -15.39 24.99
C PRO A 234 -4.66 -16.06 25.15
N GLY A 235 -3.67 -15.27 25.59
CA GLY A 235 -2.29 -15.75 25.74
C GLY A 235 -1.43 -15.68 24.47
N SER A 236 -1.99 -15.20 23.35
CA SER A 236 -1.23 -15.00 22.11
C SER A 236 -0.18 -13.91 22.28
N THR A 237 0.99 -14.12 21.69
CA THR A 237 2.06 -13.11 21.58
C THR A 237 1.82 -12.10 20.44
N ALA A 238 0.72 -12.23 19.68
CA ALA A 238 0.37 -11.34 18.59
C ALA A 238 0.15 -9.91 19.09
N GLY A 239 0.87 -8.95 18.50
CA GLY A 239 0.80 -7.54 18.89
C GLY A 239 1.68 -7.15 20.08
N LEU A 240 2.46 -8.08 20.64
CA LEU A 240 3.47 -7.73 21.64
C LEU A 240 4.64 -6.97 21.01
N ARG A 241 5.22 -6.08 21.80
CA ARG A 241 6.40 -5.32 21.39
C ARG A 241 7.60 -6.24 21.28
N VAL A 242 8.13 -6.43 20.09
CA VAL A 242 9.42 -7.07 19.86
C VAL A 242 10.47 -5.95 19.79
N PRO A 243 11.53 -6.00 20.63
CA PRO A 243 12.60 -5.01 20.55
C PRO A 243 13.24 -5.04 19.16
N ALA A 244 13.12 -3.95 18.41
CA ALA A 244 13.76 -3.81 17.12
C ALA A 244 15.02 -2.97 17.26
N SER A 245 16.17 -3.53 16.92
CA SER A 245 17.47 -2.85 16.85
C SER A 245 17.77 -2.46 15.39
N GLY A 246 18.59 -1.43 15.21
CA GLY A 246 19.19 -1.15 13.89
C GLY A 246 18.52 -0.05 13.06
N GLY A 247 17.28 0.36 13.30
CA GLY A 247 16.64 1.46 12.54
C GLY A 247 16.79 1.29 11.02
N ALA A 248 17.30 2.30 10.33
CA ALA A 248 17.47 2.27 8.87
C ALA A 248 18.41 1.17 8.38
N THR A 249 19.46 0.81 9.15
CA THR A 249 20.36 -0.29 8.77
C THR A 249 19.64 -1.65 8.75
N ARG A 250 18.58 -1.81 9.53
CA ARG A 250 17.74 -3.01 9.51
C ARG A 250 17.11 -3.24 8.14
N ALA A 251 16.73 -2.17 7.42
CA ALA A 251 16.17 -2.32 6.08
C ALA A 251 17.15 -3.06 5.15
N LEU A 252 18.44 -2.68 5.17
CA LEU A 252 19.48 -3.32 4.37
C LEU A 252 19.81 -4.74 4.87
N THR A 253 19.84 -4.94 6.18
CA THR A 253 20.08 -6.27 6.77
C THR A 253 18.95 -7.24 6.41
N VAL A 254 17.71 -6.79 6.50
CA VAL A 254 16.54 -7.58 6.09
C VAL A 254 16.64 -7.89 4.61
N LEU A 255 16.93 -6.90 3.75
CA LEU A 255 17.13 -7.15 2.32
C LEU A 255 18.19 -8.22 2.06
N ALA A 256 19.36 -8.11 2.71
CA ALA A 256 20.45 -9.09 2.55
C ALA A 256 20.03 -10.51 2.95
N THR A 257 19.11 -10.63 3.91
CA THR A 257 18.57 -11.92 4.38
C THR A 257 17.51 -12.45 3.41
N ILE A 258 16.48 -11.63 3.10
CA ILE A 258 15.35 -12.06 2.27
C ILE A 258 15.74 -12.27 0.81
N ALA A 259 16.71 -11.51 0.29
CA ALA A 259 17.21 -11.65 -1.07
C ALA A 259 17.87 -13.02 -1.35
N ARG A 260 18.21 -13.78 -0.30
CA ARG A 260 18.70 -15.16 -0.42
C ARG A 260 17.56 -16.16 -0.59
N THR A 261 16.32 -15.74 -0.45
CA THR A 261 15.15 -16.62 -0.53
C THR A 261 14.47 -16.48 -1.90
N PRO A 262 14.09 -17.60 -2.53
CA PRO A 262 13.33 -17.54 -3.79
C PRO A 262 11.98 -16.81 -3.63
N GLY A 263 11.33 -16.96 -2.47
CA GLY A 263 10.04 -16.33 -2.18
C GLY A 263 10.08 -14.80 -2.31
N PHE A 264 11.19 -14.16 -1.90
CA PHE A 264 11.36 -12.73 -2.09
C PHE A 264 11.34 -12.33 -3.58
N TRP A 265 12.13 -13.01 -4.41
CA TRP A 265 12.23 -12.67 -5.83
C TRP A 265 10.94 -12.97 -6.60
N LEU A 266 10.20 -14.00 -6.20
CA LEU A 266 8.88 -14.29 -6.77
C LEU A 266 7.88 -13.17 -6.45
N LEU A 267 7.85 -12.69 -5.20
CA LEU A 267 7.00 -11.55 -4.81
C LEU A 267 7.47 -10.24 -5.45
N ALA A 268 8.76 -9.94 -5.38
CA ALA A 268 9.32 -8.71 -5.92
C ALA A 268 9.17 -8.64 -7.45
N GLY A 269 9.42 -9.74 -8.16
CA GLY A 269 9.24 -9.83 -9.61
C GLY A 269 7.77 -9.69 -10.02
N GLY A 270 6.87 -10.44 -9.36
CA GLY A 270 5.43 -10.30 -9.61
C GLY A 270 4.94 -8.89 -9.35
N PHE A 271 5.40 -8.26 -8.27
CA PHE A 271 4.99 -6.89 -7.93
C PHE A 271 5.65 -5.82 -8.81
N ALA A 272 6.85 -6.06 -9.35
CA ALA A 272 7.46 -5.21 -10.38
C ALA A 272 6.63 -5.25 -11.68
N ILE A 273 6.13 -6.42 -12.07
CA ILE A 273 5.22 -6.58 -13.23
C ILE A 273 3.88 -5.87 -12.95
N CYS A 274 3.38 -5.93 -11.71
CA CYS A 274 2.21 -5.15 -11.30
C CYS A 274 2.43 -3.67 -11.57
N GLY A 275 3.53 -3.10 -11.08
CA GLY A 275 3.88 -1.70 -11.31
C GLY A 275 4.02 -1.35 -12.79
N ALA A 276 4.69 -2.21 -13.53
CA ALA A 276 4.89 -2.04 -14.96
C ALA A 276 3.55 -1.97 -15.72
N SER A 277 2.63 -2.90 -15.43
CA SER A 277 1.34 -2.98 -16.10
C SER A 277 0.34 -1.90 -15.65
N THR A 278 0.37 -1.48 -14.38
CA THR A 278 -0.55 -0.46 -13.84
C THR A 278 -0.01 0.95 -14.05
N ASN A 279 0.76 1.48 -13.10
CA ASN A 279 1.21 2.87 -13.12
C ASN A 279 2.14 3.16 -14.30
N GLY A 280 3.03 2.22 -14.64
CA GLY A 280 4.00 2.39 -15.70
C GLY A 280 3.38 2.45 -17.09
N LEU A 281 2.49 1.54 -17.42
CA LEU A 281 1.91 1.45 -18.77
C LEU A 281 0.52 2.10 -18.82
N VAL A 282 -0.49 1.53 -18.15
CA VAL A 282 -1.86 2.05 -18.25
C VAL A 282 -1.97 3.46 -17.67
N GLY A 283 -1.45 3.69 -16.47
CA GLY A 283 -1.53 5.00 -15.82
C GLY A 283 -0.82 6.12 -16.58
N THR A 284 0.22 5.79 -17.34
CA THR A 284 1.03 6.78 -18.06
C THR A 284 0.59 6.94 -19.53
N HIS A 285 0.27 5.84 -20.21
CA HIS A 285 0.14 5.84 -21.67
C HIS A 285 -1.27 5.54 -22.18
N PHE A 286 -2.25 5.22 -21.33
CA PHE A 286 -3.61 4.89 -21.77
C PHE A 286 -4.26 6.04 -22.56
N VAL A 287 -4.15 7.28 -22.06
CA VAL A 287 -4.75 8.45 -22.72
C VAL A 287 -4.12 8.69 -24.09
N SER A 288 -2.79 8.63 -24.17
CA SER A 288 -2.07 8.80 -25.43
C SER A 288 -2.38 7.69 -26.42
N ALA A 289 -2.43 6.43 -25.96
CA ALA A 289 -2.78 5.29 -26.79
C ALA A 289 -4.23 5.38 -27.32
N ALA A 290 -5.16 5.79 -26.49
CA ALA A 290 -6.55 6.03 -26.90
C ALA A 290 -6.66 7.16 -27.94
N HIS A 291 -5.88 8.24 -27.75
CA HIS A 291 -5.81 9.34 -28.70
C HIS A 291 -5.24 8.93 -30.06
N ASP A 292 -4.21 8.09 -30.08
CA ASP A 292 -3.65 7.51 -31.32
C ASP A 292 -4.71 6.74 -32.14
N HIS A 293 -5.79 6.27 -31.50
CA HIS A 293 -6.92 5.59 -32.13
C HIS A 293 -8.16 6.51 -32.35
N GLY A 294 -7.98 7.83 -32.21
CA GLY A 294 -9.01 8.83 -32.47
C GLY A 294 -9.96 9.13 -31.30
N MET A 295 -9.74 8.53 -30.11
CA MET A 295 -10.55 8.86 -28.93
C MET A 295 -10.17 10.24 -28.38
N PRO A 296 -11.14 11.11 -28.05
CA PRO A 296 -10.83 12.39 -27.42
C PRO A 296 -10.08 12.19 -26.08
N PRO A 297 -9.00 12.95 -25.84
CA PRO A 297 -8.21 12.82 -24.59
C PRO A 297 -9.02 13.00 -23.31
N THR A 298 -10.04 13.87 -23.33
CA THR A 298 -10.96 14.07 -22.20
C THR A 298 -11.80 12.82 -21.89
N THR A 299 -12.26 12.11 -22.92
CA THR A 299 -12.98 10.83 -22.79
C THR A 299 -12.06 9.77 -22.21
N ALA A 300 -10.86 9.61 -22.77
CA ALA A 300 -9.87 8.66 -22.28
C ALA A 300 -9.47 8.94 -20.82
N ALA A 301 -9.24 10.21 -20.47
CA ALA A 301 -8.94 10.61 -19.10
C ALA A 301 -10.11 10.30 -18.14
N SER A 302 -11.36 10.50 -18.56
CA SER A 302 -12.54 10.16 -17.78
C SER A 302 -12.66 8.65 -17.55
N LEU A 303 -12.39 7.83 -18.56
CA LEU A 303 -12.34 6.38 -18.43
C LEU A 303 -11.26 5.94 -17.44
N LEU A 304 -10.07 6.52 -17.51
CA LEU A 304 -9.00 6.23 -16.56
C LEU A 304 -9.35 6.67 -15.12
N ALA A 305 -10.06 7.79 -14.96
CA ALA A 305 -10.56 8.21 -13.65
C ALA A 305 -11.58 7.19 -13.07
N LEU A 306 -12.43 6.61 -13.92
CA LEU A 306 -13.38 5.56 -13.51
C LEU A 306 -12.67 4.30 -13.03
N VAL A 307 -11.52 3.94 -13.60
CA VAL A 307 -10.65 2.87 -13.08
C VAL A 307 -10.39 3.08 -11.58
N GLY A 308 -10.09 4.32 -11.16
CA GLY A 308 -9.87 4.65 -9.74
C GLY A 308 -11.09 4.43 -8.85
N ILE A 309 -12.31 4.63 -9.36
CA ILE A 309 -13.54 4.35 -8.61
C ILE A 309 -13.71 2.85 -8.38
N PHE A 310 -13.54 2.05 -9.43
CA PHE A 310 -13.62 0.58 -9.32
C PHE A 310 -12.47 0.00 -8.49
N ASP A 311 -11.29 0.63 -8.51
CA ASP A 311 -10.15 0.22 -7.68
C ASP A 311 -10.48 0.25 -6.18
N VAL A 312 -11.19 1.27 -5.70
CA VAL A 312 -11.62 1.32 -4.29
C VAL A 312 -12.44 0.07 -3.92
N ALA A 313 -13.43 -0.27 -4.75
CA ALA A 313 -14.28 -1.43 -4.51
C ALA A 313 -13.49 -2.74 -4.64
N GLY A 314 -12.68 -2.87 -5.69
CA GLY A 314 -11.87 -4.05 -5.97
C GLY A 314 -10.83 -4.34 -4.89
N THR A 315 -10.14 -3.30 -4.41
CA THR A 315 -9.11 -3.43 -3.38
C THR A 315 -9.71 -3.84 -2.03
N ILE A 316 -10.87 -3.27 -1.64
CA ILE A 316 -11.57 -3.66 -0.42
C ILE A 316 -12.08 -5.11 -0.53
N PHE A 317 -12.66 -5.47 -1.69
CA PHE A 317 -13.12 -6.83 -1.95
C PHE A 317 -11.97 -7.85 -1.93
N SER A 318 -10.84 -7.52 -2.58
CA SER A 318 -9.63 -8.34 -2.53
C SER A 318 -9.12 -8.52 -1.10
N GLY A 319 -9.13 -7.46 -0.30
CA GLY A 319 -8.78 -7.55 1.11
C GLY A 319 -9.67 -8.51 1.89
N TRP A 320 -10.99 -8.44 1.67
CA TRP A 320 -11.96 -9.36 2.26
C TRP A 320 -11.75 -10.81 1.81
N LEU A 321 -11.42 -11.00 0.53
CA LEU A 321 -11.16 -12.31 -0.05
C LEU A 321 -9.84 -12.91 0.44
N THR A 322 -8.83 -12.07 0.68
CA THR A 322 -7.52 -12.48 1.24
C THR A 322 -7.64 -13.14 2.63
N ASP A 323 -8.64 -12.76 3.42
CA ASP A 323 -8.91 -13.39 4.72
C ASP A 323 -9.58 -14.78 4.60
N ARG A 324 -9.99 -15.22 3.38
CA ARG A 324 -10.80 -16.42 3.15
C ARG A 324 -10.21 -17.40 2.15
N ALA A 325 -9.36 -16.93 1.25
CA ALA A 325 -8.77 -17.72 0.19
C ALA A 325 -7.24 -17.68 0.28
N ASP A 326 -6.59 -18.67 -0.33
CA ASP A 326 -5.13 -18.69 -0.40
C ASP A 326 -4.62 -17.51 -1.23
N PRO A 327 -3.79 -16.62 -0.64
CA PRO A 327 -3.32 -15.40 -1.30
C PRO A 327 -2.54 -15.66 -2.60
N ARG A 328 -1.91 -16.84 -2.75
CA ARG A 328 -1.20 -17.21 -3.99
C ARG A 328 -2.15 -17.34 -5.16
N TYR A 329 -3.26 -18.06 -4.97
CA TYR A 329 -4.26 -18.26 -6.02
C TYR A 329 -5.04 -16.97 -6.35
N LEU A 330 -5.19 -16.08 -5.37
CA LEU A 330 -5.72 -14.73 -5.63
C LEU A 330 -4.80 -13.96 -6.58
N LEU A 331 -3.49 -13.96 -6.30
CA LEU A 331 -2.52 -13.33 -7.19
C LEU A 331 -2.49 -13.97 -8.59
N VAL A 332 -2.58 -15.32 -8.68
CA VAL A 332 -2.71 -16.01 -9.97
C VAL A 332 -3.91 -15.50 -10.75
N GLY A 333 -5.08 -15.43 -10.09
CA GLY A 333 -6.31 -14.92 -10.70
C GLY A 333 -6.16 -13.48 -11.20
N TYR A 334 -5.68 -12.58 -10.33
CA TYR A 334 -5.50 -11.17 -10.66
C TYR A 334 -4.53 -10.97 -11.83
N TYR A 335 -3.35 -11.55 -11.77
CA TYR A 335 -2.38 -11.42 -12.87
C TYR A 335 -2.86 -12.05 -14.17
N THR A 336 -3.57 -13.18 -14.11
CA THR A 336 -4.13 -13.82 -15.32
C THR A 336 -5.18 -12.93 -15.97
N LEU A 337 -6.14 -12.43 -15.19
CA LEU A 337 -7.20 -11.57 -15.69
C LEU A 337 -6.66 -10.24 -16.21
N ARG A 338 -5.70 -9.63 -15.50
CA ARG A 338 -4.98 -8.44 -15.95
C ARG A 338 -4.26 -8.67 -17.26
N GLY A 339 -3.51 -9.76 -17.37
CA GLY A 339 -2.79 -10.11 -18.58
C GLY A 339 -3.72 -10.26 -19.78
N LEU A 340 -4.81 -11.00 -19.63
CA LEU A 340 -5.83 -11.16 -20.67
C LEU A 340 -6.45 -9.82 -21.09
N SER A 341 -6.79 -8.95 -20.12
CA SER A 341 -7.36 -7.64 -20.41
C SER A 341 -6.41 -6.74 -21.18
N LEU A 342 -5.10 -6.78 -20.87
CA LEU A 342 -4.08 -6.01 -21.59
C LEU A 342 -3.83 -6.54 -23.01
N LEU A 343 -3.90 -7.87 -23.24
CA LEU A 343 -3.75 -8.45 -24.56
C LEU A 343 -4.89 -8.05 -25.52
N ILE A 344 -6.11 -7.87 -25.00
CA ILE A 344 -7.26 -7.46 -25.83
C ILE A 344 -7.39 -5.94 -25.93
N LEU A 345 -6.77 -5.15 -25.02
CA LEU A 345 -6.93 -3.69 -24.98
C LEU A 345 -6.66 -2.98 -26.30
N PRO A 346 -5.63 -3.30 -27.09
CA PRO A 346 -5.41 -2.63 -28.39
C PRO A 346 -6.60 -2.72 -29.35
N SER A 347 -7.36 -3.81 -29.28
CA SER A 347 -8.54 -4.00 -30.13
C SER A 347 -9.79 -3.26 -29.62
N LEU A 348 -9.75 -2.70 -28.41
CA LEU A 348 -10.85 -1.99 -27.79
C LEU A 348 -10.79 -0.47 -28.01
N PHE A 349 -9.63 0.06 -28.44
CA PHE A 349 -9.50 1.45 -28.75
C PHE A 349 -10.26 1.80 -30.04
N ALA A 350 -11.10 2.82 -29.96
CA ALA A 350 -11.90 3.34 -31.06
C ALA A 350 -12.20 4.84 -30.81
N PRO A 351 -12.59 5.60 -31.84
CA PRO A 351 -13.00 7.00 -31.66
C PRO A 351 -14.14 7.16 -30.64
N ASP A 352 -15.08 6.20 -30.64
CA ASP A 352 -16.21 6.16 -29.72
C ASP A 352 -16.02 5.10 -28.64
N THR A 353 -16.54 5.36 -27.44
CA THR A 353 -16.47 4.40 -26.33
C THR A 353 -17.43 3.23 -26.57
N GLN A 354 -16.88 2.08 -26.98
CA GLN A 354 -17.65 0.86 -27.19
C GLN A 354 -18.03 0.18 -25.86
N PRO A 355 -19.10 -0.61 -25.80
CA PRO A 355 -19.48 -1.35 -24.59
C PRO A 355 -18.36 -2.27 -24.03
N THR A 356 -17.52 -2.82 -24.90
CA THR A 356 -16.36 -3.64 -24.53
C THR A 356 -15.29 -2.86 -23.78
N MET A 357 -15.11 -1.56 -24.09
CA MET A 357 -14.20 -0.67 -23.35
C MET A 357 -14.70 -0.47 -21.90
N TRP A 358 -16.02 -0.37 -21.67
CA TRP A 358 -16.60 -0.31 -20.33
C TRP A 358 -16.31 -1.57 -19.53
N VAL A 359 -16.42 -2.74 -20.16
CA VAL A 359 -16.05 -4.01 -19.50
C VAL A 359 -14.57 -4.00 -19.09
N PHE A 360 -13.69 -3.53 -19.97
CA PHE A 360 -12.26 -3.37 -19.62
C PHE A 360 -12.08 -2.43 -18.43
N ILE A 361 -12.66 -1.24 -18.44
CA ILE A 361 -12.51 -0.24 -17.38
C ILE A 361 -12.98 -0.76 -16.02
N ILE A 362 -14.14 -1.43 -15.97
CA ILE A 362 -14.68 -2.02 -14.74
C ILE A 362 -13.74 -3.12 -14.24
N PHE A 363 -13.38 -4.05 -15.11
CA PHE A 363 -12.57 -5.22 -14.75
C PHE A 363 -11.16 -4.83 -14.33
N TYR A 364 -10.52 -3.97 -15.12
CA TYR A 364 -9.19 -3.49 -14.86
C TYR A 364 -9.13 -2.61 -13.60
N GLY A 365 -10.18 -1.81 -13.38
CA GLY A 365 -10.32 -1.00 -12.18
C GLY A 365 -10.44 -1.86 -10.92
N LEU A 366 -11.30 -2.89 -10.93
CA LEU A 366 -11.43 -3.82 -9.80
C LEU A 366 -10.11 -4.55 -9.48
N ASP A 367 -9.23 -4.71 -10.44
CA ASP A 367 -7.94 -5.39 -10.30
C ASP A 367 -6.75 -4.44 -10.03
N TRP A 368 -6.93 -3.11 -10.15
CA TRP A 368 -5.82 -2.15 -10.19
C TRP A 368 -4.83 -2.30 -9.01
N ILE A 369 -5.29 -2.24 -7.78
CA ILE A 369 -4.48 -2.42 -6.55
C ILE A 369 -4.86 -3.73 -5.80
N ALA A 370 -5.75 -4.55 -6.36
CA ALA A 370 -6.24 -5.77 -5.70
C ALA A 370 -5.13 -6.78 -5.34
N THR A 371 -3.97 -6.69 -5.97
CA THR A 371 -2.79 -7.52 -5.67
C THR A 371 -2.10 -7.15 -4.35
N VAL A 372 -2.38 -5.98 -3.75
CA VAL A 372 -1.69 -5.50 -2.53
C VAL A 372 -2.06 -6.33 -1.29
N PRO A 373 -3.33 -6.53 -0.92
CA PRO A 373 -3.68 -7.27 0.29
C PRO A 373 -3.07 -8.69 0.35
N PRO A 374 -3.16 -9.53 -0.71
CA PRO A 374 -2.55 -10.85 -0.69
C PRO A 374 -1.02 -10.81 -0.67
N THR A 375 -0.37 -9.81 -1.31
CA THR A 375 1.09 -9.64 -1.27
C THR A 375 1.58 -9.27 0.13
N VAL A 376 0.88 -8.36 0.83
CA VAL A 376 1.17 -8.01 2.24
C VAL A 376 1.08 -9.23 3.14
N LEU A 377 0.03 -10.04 2.97
CA LEU A 377 -0.15 -11.27 3.75
C LEU A 377 0.99 -12.27 3.49
N LEU A 378 1.35 -12.52 2.22
CA LEU A 378 2.45 -13.41 1.86
C LEU A 378 3.80 -12.93 2.38
N CYS A 379 4.09 -11.62 2.33
CA CYS A 379 5.30 -11.08 2.94
C CYS A 379 5.37 -11.39 4.44
N ARG A 380 4.24 -11.32 5.14
CA ARG A 380 4.18 -11.63 6.56
C ARG A 380 4.34 -13.13 6.83
N GLU A 381 3.70 -14.00 6.04
CA GLU A 381 3.80 -15.45 6.17
C GLU A 381 5.22 -15.95 5.91
N LEU A 382 5.89 -15.39 4.91
CA LEU A 382 7.24 -15.82 4.53
C LEU A 382 8.34 -15.24 5.41
N PHE A 383 8.17 -13.99 5.89
CA PHE A 383 9.24 -13.24 6.58
C PHE A 383 8.89 -12.86 8.03
N GLY A 384 7.74 -13.28 8.53
CA GLY A 384 7.34 -13.11 9.93
C GLY A 384 7.39 -11.64 10.38
N ALA A 385 8.19 -11.36 11.40
CA ALA A 385 8.36 -10.02 11.96
C ALA A 385 9.00 -9.02 10.99
N ASP A 386 9.76 -9.48 10.00
CA ASP A 386 10.37 -8.66 8.97
C ASP A 386 9.42 -8.39 7.78
N GLY A 387 8.21 -8.96 7.80
CA GLY A 387 7.20 -8.83 6.74
C GLY A 387 6.96 -7.39 6.26
N PRO A 388 6.75 -6.39 7.14
CA PRO A 388 6.55 -5.01 6.71
C PRO A 388 7.74 -4.41 5.98
N VAL A 389 8.97 -4.71 6.43
CA VAL A 389 10.22 -4.25 5.78
C VAL A 389 10.40 -4.96 4.44
N ALA A 390 10.16 -6.28 4.40
CA ALA A 390 10.19 -7.08 3.19
C ALA A 390 9.18 -6.55 2.15
N PHE A 391 7.95 -6.24 2.59
CA PHE A 391 6.95 -5.63 1.71
C PHE A 391 7.39 -4.25 1.21
N GLY A 392 8.12 -3.46 2.01
CA GLY A 392 8.74 -2.21 1.56
C GLY A 392 9.66 -2.41 0.35
N TRP A 393 10.49 -3.46 0.35
CA TRP A 393 11.36 -3.80 -0.78
C TRP A 393 10.58 -4.35 -1.99
N VAL A 394 9.56 -5.14 -1.74
CA VAL A 394 8.62 -5.60 -2.78
C VAL A 394 7.90 -4.40 -3.41
N PHE A 395 7.49 -3.42 -2.61
CA PHE A 395 6.90 -2.19 -3.12
C PHE A 395 7.91 -1.30 -3.88
N ALA A 396 9.16 -1.26 -3.45
CA ALA A 396 10.21 -0.58 -4.21
C ALA A 396 10.39 -1.20 -5.60
N SER A 397 10.32 -2.53 -5.72
CA SER A 397 10.37 -3.22 -7.03
C SER A 397 9.18 -2.84 -7.93
N HIS A 398 8.00 -2.62 -7.36
CA HIS A 398 6.83 -2.11 -8.10
C HIS A 398 7.12 -0.74 -8.73
N GLN A 399 7.72 0.19 -7.99
CA GLN A 399 8.05 1.51 -8.52
C GLN A 399 9.16 1.46 -9.58
N ILE A 400 10.13 0.56 -9.42
CA ILE A 400 11.16 0.31 -10.45
C ILE A 400 10.50 -0.25 -11.72
N GLY A 401 9.62 -1.25 -11.59
CA GLY A 401 8.86 -1.79 -12.71
C GLY A 401 8.02 -0.73 -13.43
N SER A 402 7.36 0.14 -12.66
CA SER A 402 6.60 1.28 -13.20
C SER A 402 7.48 2.23 -14.03
N ALA A 403 8.64 2.60 -13.51
CA ALA A 403 9.56 3.51 -14.19
C ALA A 403 10.12 2.90 -15.49
N ILE A 404 10.50 1.63 -15.46
CA ILE A 404 10.97 0.90 -16.64
C ILE A 404 9.89 0.83 -17.72
N ALA A 405 8.65 0.50 -17.34
CA ALA A 405 7.55 0.37 -18.30
C ALA A 405 7.12 1.72 -18.86
N ALA A 406 7.08 2.78 -18.05
CA ALA A 406 6.75 4.12 -18.51
C ALA A 406 7.74 4.60 -19.57
N THR A 407 9.04 4.46 -19.33
CA THR A 407 10.07 4.82 -20.31
C THR A 407 10.05 3.87 -21.51
N GLY A 408 9.99 2.56 -21.25
CA GLY A 408 10.03 1.53 -22.30
C GLY A 408 8.86 1.61 -23.28
N ALA A 409 7.65 1.87 -22.79
CA ALA A 409 6.47 2.04 -23.66
C ALA A 409 6.56 3.29 -24.54
N GLY A 410 7.11 4.38 -24.01
CA GLY A 410 7.39 5.59 -24.81
C GLY A 410 8.38 5.29 -25.93
N VAL A 411 9.50 4.63 -25.65
CA VAL A 411 10.49 4.22 -26.64
C VAL A 411 9.88 3.28 -27.69
N ILE A 412 9.06 2.31 -27.29
CA ILE A 412 8.37 1.40 -28.23
C ILE A 412 7.49 2.19 -29.17
N ARG A 413 6.71 3.15 -28.65
CA ARG A 413 5.85 4.02 -29.47
C ARG A 413 6.66 4.84 -30.47
N ASP A 414 7.76 5.46 -30.01
CA ASP A 414 8.62 6.28 -30.88
C ASP A 414 9.25 5.46 -32.02
N LEU A 415 9.62 4.19 -31.74
CA LEU A 415 10.22 3.31 -32.74
C LEU A 415 9.20 2.64 -33.67
N GLN A 416 7.99 2.34 -33.18
CA GLN A 416 7.00 1.54 -33.91
C GLN A 416 5.75 2.33 -34.33
N GLY A 417 5.62 3.60 -33.88
CA GLY A 417 4.45 4.41 -34.13
C GLY A 417 3.18 3.99 -33.38
N SER A 418 3.25 2.97 -32.51
CA SER A 418 2.12 2.46 -31.73
C SER A 418 2.54 1.89 -30.40
N TYR A 419 1.59 1.78 -29.46
CA TYR A 419 1.78 1.13 -28.15
C TYR A 419 1.48 -0.37 -28.16
N ASN A 420 1.07 -0.97 -29.29
CA ASN A 420 0.56 -2.35 -29.33
C ASN A 420 1.54 -3.37 -28.75
N LEU A 421 2.82 -3.28 -29.12
CA LEU A 421 3.85 -4.15 -28.58
C LEU A 421 4.01 -4.00 -27.06
N ALA A 422 3.88 -2.79 -26.52
CA ALA A 422 3.96 -2.55 -25.07
C ALA A 422 2.82 -3.26 -24.32
N TRP A 423 1.59 -3.22 -24.86
CA TRP A 423 0.44 -3.93 -24.31
C TRP A 423 0.64 -5.44 -24.32
N TYR A 424 1.14 -6.00 -25.45
CA TYR A 424 1.40 -7.44 -25.55
C TYR A 424 2.51 -7.92 -24.62
N ILE A 425 3.59 -7.14 -24.49
CA ILE A 425 4.68 -7.43 -23.53
C ILE A 425 4.12 -7.42 -22.11
N ALA A 426 3.33 -6.41 -21.74
CA ALA A 426 2.74 -6.32 -20.39
C ALA A 426 1.80 -7.50 -20.10
N GLY A 427 0.98 -7.90 -21.07
CA GLY A 427 0.13 -9.09 -20.97
C GLY A 427 0.93 -10.37 -20.76
N ALA A 428 2.01 -10.58 -21.52
CA ALA A 428 2.90 -11.73 -21.37
C ALA A 428 3.63 -11.72 -20.01
N LEU A 429 4.09 -10.55 -19.54
CA LEU A 429 4.69 -10.41 -18.22
C LEU A 429 3.68 -10.73 -17.10
N CYS A 430 2.42 -10.36 -17.24
CA CYS A 430 1.38 -10.73 -16.27
C CYS A 430 1.19 -12.26 -16.21
N ALA A 431 1.26 -12.99 -17.34
CA ALA A 431 1.26 -14.45 -17.32
C ALA A 431 2.47 -15.01 -16.55
N ALA A 432 3.66 -14.43 -16.73
CA ALA A 432 4.83 -14.79 -15.94
C ALA A 432 4.62 -14.50 -14.45
N ALA A 433 4.02 -13.35 -14.06
CA ALA A 433 3.69 -13.04 -12.67
C ALA A 433 2.68 -14.02 -12.06
N ALA A 434 1.69 -14.48 -12.84
CA ALA A 434 0.76 -15.52 -12.40
C ALA A 434 1.49 -16.84 -12.11
N LEU A 435 2.38 -17.28 -13.00
CA LEU A 435 3.21 -18.46 -12.78
C LEU A 435 4.13 -18.32 -11.57
N MET A 436 4.79 -17.15 -11.41
CA MET A 436 5.61 -16.86 -10.24
C MET A 436 4.79 -16.97 -8.95
N SER A 437 3.58 -16.43 -8.93
CA SER A 437 2.68 -16.48 -7.77
C SER A 437 2.27 -17.92 -7.41
N ALA A 438 2.00 -18.75 -8.42
CA ALA A 438 1.67 -20.17 -8.22
C ALA A 438 2.82 -20.99 -7.62
N THR A 439 4.07 -20.60 -7.87
CA THR A 439 5.28 -21.32 -7.41
C THR A 439 5.74 -20.90 -6.00
N ILE A 440 5.12 -19.87 -5.39
CA ILE A 440 5.44 -19.45 -4.02
C ILE A 440 5.14 -20.61 -3.06
N ARG A 441 6.17 -21.06 -2.33
CA ARG A 441 6.02 -22.11 -1.32
C ARG A 441 5.69 -21.45 0.02
N ARG A 442 4.55 -21.81 0.60
CA ARG A 442 4.23 -21.46 2.00
C ARG A 442 4.87 -22.54 2.90
N HIS A 443 5.53 -22.11 3.95
CA HIS A 443 5.89 -23.05 5.02
C HIS A 443 4.62 -23.33 5.82
N PRO A 444 4.34 -24.60 6.14
CA PRO A 444 3.17 -24.99 6.93
C PRO A 444 3.23 -24.42 8.35
#